data_829397d3c165c7fa2983f342bb2ee5f2
#
_entry.id   829397d3c165c7fa2983f342bb2ee5f2
#
_cell.length_a   1.000
_cell.length_b   1.000
_cell.length_c   1.000
_cell.angle_alpha   90.00
_cell.angle_beta   90.00
_cell.angle_gamma   90.00
#
_symmetry.space_group_name_H-M   'P 1'
#
loop_
_entity.id
_entity.type
_entity.pdbx_description
1 polymer ?
#
loop_
_entity_poly.entity_id
_entity_poly.type
_entity_poly.pdbx_seq_one_letter_code
_entity_poly.pdbx_strand_id
1 'polypeptide(L)'
;PAATTSTGGTASTTERKAGPEPERKRSGAAMSKKSSDAEITELDLSDVDHRVGKPVGGGQLWEPCSASDIRRWVMAMDYPNPLHWDQEFARESRYGGLVAPQSMAVALDYGHGAQPACVGRIPGSHLIFGGEEWWFYGVPIRPGDKLYQQRRFHDYKITETRFAGPTMFSRGDTLHTNQHGARVALERSTAIRYLVSEAEKRGMYENQLGEIKRWTPAELEEIEKLRHSWILSNREGRSPHFEEVKVGDRLPRRVIGPHSIASFTTEYRAFLFNIWGTFHWTAPPGVEDPWINQDPGWVEGFAFDEEGARIDPRKRDGLYVGPSRGHIDAEKAGEVGMARAYGYGATMGAWCTDYLAYWAGHDGLVRHTKADFRGPAFEGDVTYFDAEVVDKMTESAFGVPLVQVKLRLTNQDGGTLVTCTAEIELPY
;
A
#
# COMPACT_ATOMS: atom_id res chain seq x y z
N PRO A 1 -63.76 5.08 -6.16
CA PRO A 1 -64.81 4.13 -6.47
C PRO A 1 -64.66 3.52 -7.85
N ALA A 2 -65.00 2.28 -7.91
CA ALA A 2 -65.26 1.46 -9.10
C ALA A 2 -63.98 0.98 -9.87
N ALA A 3 -63.57 -0.24 -9.82
CA ALA A 3 -64.22 -1.52 -10.10
C ALA A 3 -64.04 -1.98 -11.56
N THR A 4 -63.39 -3.17 -11.67
CA THR A 4 -63.57 -4.26 -12.65
C THR A 4 -63.07 -4.00 -14.09
N THR A 5 -62.40 -4.92 -14.73
CA THR A 5 -62.73 -6.33 -15.02
C THR A 5 -61.52 -7.11 -15.57
N SER A 6 -61.48 -8.40 -15.24
CA SER A 6 -60.59 -9.43 -15.76
C SER A 6 -60.89 -9.77 -17.23
N THR A 7 -59.87 -10.12 -18.03
CA THR A 7 -60.03 -11.12 -19.08
C THR A 7 -58.75 -11.96 -19.15
N GLY A 8 -58.92 -13.26 -18.99
CA GLY A 8 -57.90 -14.26 -19.10
C GLY A 8 -57.49 -14.50 -20.56
N GLY A 9 -56.21 -14.73 -20.70
CA GLY A 9 -55.58 -15.19 -21.96
C GLY A 9 -54.64 -16.36 -21.61
N THR A 10 -55.04 -17.54 -22.00
CA THR A 10 -54.27 -18.78 -21.95
C THR A 10 -53.08 -18.69 -22.91
N ALA A 11 -51.85 -18.67 -22.36
CA ALA A 11 -50.66 -18.80 -23.18
C ALA A 11 -50.16 -20.24 -23.13
N SER A 12 -50.15 -20.82 -24.31
CA SER A 12 -49.61 -22.14 -24.68
C SER A 12 -48.10 -22.17 -24.40
N THR A 13 -47.67 -23.11 -23.58
CA THR A 13 -46.27 -23.49 -23.36
C THR A 13 -45.79 -24.36 -24.53
N THR A 14 -44.93 -23.82 -25.36
CA THR A 14 -44.10 -24.59 -26.31
C THR A 14 -42.71 -24.80 -25.72
N GLU A 15 -42.43 -26.00 -25.29
CA GLU A 15 -41.10 -26.47 -24.93
C GLU A 15 -40.18 -26.40 -26.17
N ARG A 16 -39.16 -25.58 -26.12
CA ARG A 16 -38.03 -25.67 -27.04
C ARG A 16 -36.94 -26.53 -26.40
N LYS A 17 -36.72 -27.68 -26.99
CA LYS A 17 -35.55 -28.53 -26.71
C LYS A 17 -34.28 -27.75 -27.02
N ALA A 18 -33.37 -27.67 -26.02
CA ALA A 18 -32.02 -27.17 -26.19
C ALA A 18 -31.24 -28.12 -27.11
N GLY A 19 -30.69 -27.56 -28.19
CA GLY A 19 -29.68 -28.23 -29.01
C GLY A 19 -28.31 -28.19 -28.34
N PRO A 20 -27.38 -29.06 -28.73
CA PRO A 20 -26.07 -29.15 -28.09
C PRO A 20 -25.26 -27.86 -28.29
N GLU A 21 -24.67 -27.36 -27.19
CA GLU A 21 -23.71 -26.27 -27.22
C GLU A 21 -22.51 -26.63 -28.09
N PRO A 22 -22.00 -25.67 -28.89
CA PRO A 22 -20.75 -25.88 -29.60
C PRO A 22 -19.57 -25.81 -28.65
N GLU A 23 -18.73 -26.85 -28.63
CA GLU A 23 -17.44 -26.88 -27.98
C GLU A 23 -16.63 -25.62 -28.35
N ARG A 24 -16.38 -24.76 -27.36
CA ARG A 24 -15.39 -23.66 -27.44
C ARG A 24 -14.01 -24.31 -27.55
N LYS A 25 -13.47 -24.42 -28.74
CA LYS A 25 -12.04 -24.65 -28.95
C LYS A 25 -11.29 -23.49 -28.32
N ARG A 26 -10.54 -23.78 -27.25
CA ARG A 26 -9.51 -22.89 -26.73
C ARG A 26 -8.46 -22.71 -27.83
N SER A 27 -8.54 -21.59 -28.54
CA SER A 27 -7.44 -21.15 -29.39
C SER A 27 -6.37 -20.58 -28.46
N GLY A 28 -5.41 -21.41 -28.08
CA GLY A 28 -4.13 -20.93 -27.58
C GLY A 28 -3.49 -20.12 -28.72
N ALA A 29 -3.57 -18.80 -28.62
CA ALA A 29 -2.71 -17.94 -29.43
C ALA A 29 -1.28 -18.14 -28.91
N ALA A 30 -0.55 -19.04 -29.59
CA ALA A 30 0.89 -19.10 -29.43
C ALA A 30 1.45 -17.73 -29.89
N MET A 31 1.93 -16.94 -28.94
CA MET A 31 2.72 -15.77 -29.26
C MET A 31 3.92 -16.21 -30.11
N SER A 32 4.04 -15.62 -31.28
CA SER A 32 5.16 -15.80 -32.20
C SER A 32 6.45 -15.42 -31.46
N LYS A 33 7.25 -16.42 -31.09
CA LYS A 33 8.65 -16.23 -30.74
C LYS A 33 9.40 -15.76 -31.99
N LYS A 34 9.71 -14.50 -32.04
CA LYS A 34 10.74 -13.92 -32.89
C LYS A 34 11.47 -12.86 -32.09
N SER A 35 12.62 -13.26 -31.56
CA SER A 35 13.82 -12.43 -31.46
C SER A 35 14.88 -13.16 -30.63
N SER A 36 16.09 -12.82 -30.82
CA SER A 36 17.36 -13.38 -30.33
C SER A 36 17.27 -14.01 -28.92
N ASP A 37 17.53 -15.29 -28.84
CA ASP A 37 17.57 -16.12 -27.62
C ASP A 37 18.74 -15.79 -26.68
N ALA A 38 19.08 -14.53 -26.47
CA ALA A 38 20.02 -14.14 -25.44
C ALA A 38 19.21 -13.95 -24.12
N GLU A 39 19.31 -14.94 -23.24
CA GLU A 39 18.71 -14.90 -21.92
C GLU A 39 19.31 -13.75 -21.11
N ILE A 40 18.46 -12.84 -20.59
CA ILE A 40 18.90 -11.75 -19.71
C ILE A 40 19.24 -12.36 -18.35
N THR A 41 20.52 -12.40 -18.00
CA THR A 41 21.02 -12.98 -16.75
C THR A 41 21.60 -11.94 -15.80
N GLU A 42 21.72 -10.70 -16.23
CA GLU A 42 22.27 -9.59 -15.46
C GLU A 42 21.33 -8.37 -15.51
N LEU A 43 21.30 -7.60 -14.41
CA LEU A 43 20.55 -6.35 -14.35
C LEU A 43 21.27 -5.28 -15.18
N ASP A 44 20.64 -4.78 -16.22
CA ASP A 44 21.14 -3.61 -16.95
C ASP A 44 20.83 -2.33 -16.15
N LEU A 45 21.85 -1.76 -15.55
CA LEU A 45 21.77 -0.57 -14.70
C LEU A 45 22.07 0.73 -15.45
N SER A 46 22.30 0.70 -16.74
CA SER A 46 22.73 1.87 -17.54
C SER A 46 21.76 3.05 -17.42
N ASP A 47 20.45 2.80 -17.33
CA ASP A 47 19.43 3.83 -17.13
C ASP A 47 19.20 4.19 -15.65
N VAL A 48 19.84 3.52 -14.71
CA VAL A 48 19.74 3.78 -13.26
C VAL A 48 20.92 4.62 -12.76
N ASP A 49 22.13 4.27 -13.16
CA ASP A 49 23.37 4.83 -12.62
C ASP A 49 23.44 6.35 -12.69
N HIS A 50 23.05 6.93 -13.80
CA HIS A 50 23.10 8.38 -14.00
C HIS A 50 22.05 9.14 -13.16
N ARG A 51 21.11 8.43 -12.51
CA ARG A 51 20.02 9.02 -11.71
C ARG A 51 20.36 9.14 -10.23
N VAL A 52 21.39 8.44 -9.76
CA VAL A 52 21.79 8.44 -8.35
C VAL A 52 22.00 9.86 -7.83
N GLY A 53 21.36 10.19 -6.70
CA GLY A 53 21.43 11.50 -6.07
C GLY A 53 20.69 12.63 -6.79
N LYS A 54 20.04 12.38 -7.94
CA LYS A 54 19.38 13.42 -8.72
C LYS A 54 17.90 13.54 -8.40
N PRO A 55 17.32 14.74 -8.58
CA PRO A 55 15.86 14.92 -8.56
C PRO A 55 15.20 14.05 -9.64
N VAL A 56 14.03 13.46 -9.29
CA VAL A 56 13.22 12.64 -10.20
C VAL A 56 11.83 13.24 -10.40
N GLY A 57 11.76 14.54 -10.34
CA GLY A 57 10.53 15.30 -10.41
C GLY A 57 9.97 15.63 -9.03
N GLY A 58 8.82 16.22 -9.04
CA GLY A 58 8.05 16.58 -7.86
C GLY A 58 6.57 16.47 -8.17
N GLY A 59 5.74 16.78 -7.21
CA GLY A 59 4.32 16.75 -7.38
C GLY A 59 3.60 17.63 -6.38
N GLN A 60 2.30 17.77 -6.60
CA GLN A 60 1.38 18.39 -5.66
C GLN A 60 -0.01 17.83 -5.89
N LEU A 61 -0.83 17.79 -4.88
CA LEU A 61 -2.25 17.60 -5.07
C LEU A 61 -2.85 18.87 -5.64
N TRP A 62 -3.71 18.73 -6.63
CA TRP A 62 -4.42 19.86 -7.24
C TRP A 62 -5.48 20.42 -6.28
N GLU A 63 -6.19 19.54 -5.59
CA GLU A 63 -7.18 19.91 -4.59
C GLU A 63 -6.59 19.87 -3.19
N PRO A 64 -7.11 20.71 -2.30
CA PRO A 64 -6.81 20.57 -0.87
C PRO A 64 -7.33 19.24 -0.31
N CYS A 65 -6.61 18.66 0.63
CA CYS A 65 -7.09 17.53 1.41
C CYS A 65 -8.41 17.89 2.10
N SER A 66 -9.45 17.08 1.95
CA SER A 66 -10.74 17.32 2.58
C SER A 66 -10.94 16.43 3.82
N ALA A 67 -11.89 16.82 4.70
CA ALA A 67 -12.30 15.96 5.82
C ALA A 67 -12.87 14.61 5.33
N SER A 68 -13.45 14.56 4.13
CA SER A 68 -13.94 13.31 3.53
C SER A 68 -12.80 12.40 3.10
N ASP A 69 -11.69 12.97 2.62
CA ASP A 69 -10.51 12.19 2.25
C ASP A 69 -9.86 11.58 3.50
N ILE A 70 -9.73 12.37 4.57
CA ILE A 70 -9.23 11.90 5.86
C ILE A 70 -10.09 10.74 6.37
N ARG A 71 -11.42 10.90 6.37
CA ARG A 71 -12.33 9.84 6.81
C ARG A 71 -12.23 8.60 5.94
N ARG A 72 -12.13 8.75 4.62
CA ARG A 72 -11.93 7.64 3.68
C ARG A 72 -10.67 6.88 3.98
N TRP A 73 -9.59 7.59 4.27
CA TRP A 73 -8.30 6.99 4.64
C TRP A 73 -8.41 6.15 5.93
N VAL A 74 -8.91 6.74 7.01
CA VAL A 74 -9.00 6.02 8.30
C VAL A 74 -9.92 4.80 8.24
N MET A 75 -11.00 4.88 7.44
CA MET A 75 -11.88 3.73 7.22
C MET A 75 -11.18 2.62 6.42
N ALA A 76 -10.40 2.98 5.42
CA ALA A 76 -9.65 2.01 4.61
C ALA A 76 -8.51 1.35 5.40
N MET A 77 -7.89 2.11 6.31
CA MET A 77 -6.80 1.61 7.16
C MET A 77 -7.29 0.87 8.42
N ASP A 78 -8.61 0.70 8.60
CA ASP A 78 -9.19 0.14 9.83
C ASP A 78 -8.65 0.85 11.08
N TYR A 79 -8.64 2.20 11.05
CA TYR A 79 -8.04 3.06 12.07
C TYR A 79 -9.09 3.92 12.79
N PRO A 80 -9.76 3.40 13.84
CA PRO A 80 -10.94 4.02 14.45
C PRO A 80 -10.60 5.13 15.46
N ASN A 81 -9.56 5.94 15.22
CA ASN A 81 -9.21 7.04 16.09
C ASN A 81 -10.13 8.26 15.84
N PRO A 82 -10.95 8.69 16.83
CA PRO A 82 -11.91 9.78 16.67
C PRO A 82 -11.28 11.12 16.32
N LEU A 83 -10.01 11.34 16.62
CA LEU A 83 -9.27 12.57 16.26
C LEU A 83 -9.37 12.90 14.76
N HIS A 84 -9.57 11.91 13.91
CA HIS A 84 -9.51 12.06 12.46
C HIS A 84 -10.88 12.15 11.77
N TRP A 85 -11.98 11.94 12.51
CA TRP A 85 -13.33 11.94 11.92
C TRP A 85 -14.43 12.55 12.80
N ASP A 86 -14.22 12.65 14.12
CA ASP A 86 -15.14 13.27 15.04
C ASP A 86 -14.71 14.73 15.29
N GLN A 87 -15.48 15.66 14.76
CA GLN A 87 -15.13 17.08 14.82
C GLN A 87 -15.18 17.65 16.25
N GLU A 88 -16.09 17.16 17.08
CA GLU A 88 -16.22 17.63 18.46
C GLU A 88 -15.04 17.14 19.30
N PHE A 89 -14.75 15.89 19.21
CA PHE A 89 -13.59 15.28 19.86
C PHE A 89 -12.27 15.96 19.40
N ALA A 90 -12.10 16.15 18.10
CA ALA A 90 -10.89 16.78 17.56
C ALA A 90 -10.73 18.26 17.98
N ARG A 91 -11.84 18.99 18.16
CA ARG A 91 -11.81 20.38 18.62
C ARG A 91 -11.31 20.49 20.07
N GLU A 92 -11.59 19.50 20.92
CA GLU A 92 -11.13 19.45 22.30
C GLU A 92 -9.68 19.01 22.44
N SER A 93 -9.08 18.42 21.40
CA SER A 93 -7.68 18.03 21.38
C SER A 93 -6.74 19.22 21.24
N ARG A 94 -5.44 18.99 21.48
CA ARG A 94 -4.39 20.01 21.24
C ARG A 94 -4.39 20.59 19.81
N TYR A 95 -5.00 19.90 18.87
CA TYR A 95 -5.06 20.34 17.48
C TYR A 95 -6.19 21.34 17.20
N GLY A 96 -7.19 21.44 18.09
CA GLY A 96 -8.31 22.37 17.94
C GLY A 96 -9.23 22.10 16.74
N GLY A 97 -9.14 20.91 16.15
CA GLY A 97 -9.93 20.47 15.00
C GLY A 97 -9.36 19.22 14.33
N LEU A 98 -10.04 18.73 13.30
CA LEU A 98 -9.61 17.53 12.58
C LEU A 98 -8.19 17.66 12.04
N VAL A 99 -7.45 16.57 12.14
CA VAL A 99 -6.16 16.37 11.49
C VAL A 99 -6.16 15.02 10.79
N ALA A 100 -5.37 14.88 9.73
CA ALA A 100 -5.13 13.59 9.10
C ALA A 100 -4.21 12.74 9.98
N PRO A 101 -4.31 11.39 9.93
CA PRO A 101 -3.28 10.52 10.45
C PRO A 101 -1.93 10.83 9.80
N GLN A 102 -0.84 10.65 10.55
CA GLN A 102 0.51 10.83 10.01
C GLN A 102 0.77 9.93 8.80
N SER A 103 0.25 8.71 8.83
CA SER A 103 0.31 7.73 7.74
C SER A 103 -0.29 8.25 6.43
N MET A 104 -1.27 9.15 6.49
CA MET A 104 -1.94 9.65 5.29
C MET A 104 -1.02 10.50 4.39
N ALA A 105 0.15 10.91 4.87
CA ALA A 105 1.13 11.62 4.04
C ALA A 105 1.45 10.85 2.75
N VAL A 106 1.54 9.53 2.80
CA VAL A 106 1.78 8.67 1.63
C VAL A 106 0.64 8.74 0.60
N ALA A 107 -0.59 8.91 1.06
CA ALA A 107 -1.76 8.99 0.17
C ALA A 107 -1.90 10.35 -0.53
N LEU A 108 -1.27 11.37 0.01
CA LEU A 108 -1.29 12.74 -0.53
C LEU A 108 -0.14 12.98 -1.52
N ASP A 109 0.42 11.92 -2.07
CA ASP A 109 1.46 11.93 -3.07
C ASP A 109 0.95 11.27 -4.36
N TYR A 110 1.16 11.91 -5.50
CA TYR A 110 0.84 11.33 -6.81
C TYR A 110 1.64 10.06 -7.14
N GLY A 111 2.71 9.82 -6.44
CA GLY A 111 3.59 8.68 -6.65
C GLY A 111 3.56 7.64 -5.54
N HIS A 112 2.59 7.66 -4.65
CA HIS A 112 2.50 6.83 -3.44
C HIS A 112 3.84 6.61 -2.71
N GLY A 113 4.70 7.61 -2.69
CA GLY A 113 5.99 7.60 -2.01
C GLY A 113 7.07 6.73 -2.67
N ALA A 114 6.72 5.60 -3.23
CA ALA A 114 7.68 4.66 -3.82
C ALA A 114 8.33 5.17 -5.13
N GLN A 115 7.72 6.13 -5.81
CA GLN A 115 8.17 6.59 -7.14
C GLN A 115 9.66 6.88 -7.24
N PRO A 116 10.30 7.63 -6.33
CA PRO A 116 11.71 7.95 -6.49
C PRO A 116 12.64 6.73 -6.36
N ALA A 117 12.20 5.64 -5.69
CA ALA A 117 12.95 4.39 -5.64
C ALA A 117 12.79 3.53 -6.91
N CYS A 118 11.78 3.84 -7.74
CA CYS A 118 11.37 3.01 -8.87
C CYS A 118 11.89 3.51 -10.22
N VAL A 119 12.72 4.56 -10.25
CA VAL A 119 13.20 5.16 -11.50
C VAL A 119 14.23 4.29 -12.21
N GLY A 120 14.32 4.48 -13.52
CA GLY A 120 15.24 3.75 -14.40
C GLY A 120 14.63 2.46 -14.96
N ARG A 121 14.95 2.18 -16.20
CA ARG A 121 14.49 1.00 -16.92
C ARG A 121 15.50 -0.13 -16.77
N ILE A 122 15.02 -1.30 -16.34
CA ILE A 122 15.84 -2.51 -16.23
C ILE A 122 15.07 -3.61 -16.99
N PRO A 123 15.50 -3.98 -18.21
CA PRO A 123 14.83 -4.99 -19.02
C PRO A 123 14.66 -6.33 -18.29
N GLY A 124 13.54 -6.99 -18.50
CA GLY A 124 13.21 -8.29 -17.88
C GLY A 124 13.00 -8.27 -16.36
N SER A 125 13.04 -7.08 -15.74
CA SER A 125 12.86 -6.97 -14.30
C SER A 125 11.40 -6.82 -13.87
N HIS A 126 11.12 -7.28 -12.65
CA HIS A 126 9.94 -6.94 -11.89
C HIS A 126 10.32 -6.15 -10.64
N LEU A 127 9.36 -5.40 -10.12
CA LEU A 127 9.54 -4.55 -8.95
C LEU A 127 8.49 -4.86 -7.88
N ILE A 128 8.96 -4.98 -6.65
CA ILE A 128 8.12 -5.04 -5.46
C ILE A 128 8.55 -3.99 -4.45
N PHE A 129 7.62 -3.55 -3.61
CA PHE A 129 7.91 -2.59 -2.56
C PHE A 129 8.55 -3.30 -1.36
N GLY A 130 9.75 -2.87 -0.96
CA GLY A 130 10.59 -3.58 0.02
C GLY A 130 10.58 -2.98 1.41
N GLY A 131 10.11 -1.75 1.56
CA GLY A 131 10.07 -1.07 2.85
C GLY A 131 9.99 0.45 2.73
N GLU A 132 9.81 1.09 3.86
CA GLU A 132 9.77 2.54 3.97
C GLU A 132 10.33 3.01 5.31
N GLU A 133 10.86 4.21 5.31
CA GLU A 133 11.37 4.89 6.49
C GLU A 133 10.82 6.32 6.49
N TRP A 134 10.17 6.72 7.59
CA TRP A 134 9.51 8.00 7.71
C TRP A 134 10.10 8.83 8.84
N TRP A 135 10.26 10.13 8.60
CA TRP A 135 10.57 11.16 9.59
C TRP A 135 9.44 12.18 9.59
N PHE A 136 8.75 12.34 10.73
CA PHE A 136 7.65 13.28 10.88
C PHE A 136 8.11 14.50 11.69
N TYR A 137 7.91 15.68 11.11
CA TYR A 137 8.39 16.94 11.70
C TYR A 137 7.41 17.59 12.68
N GLY A 138 6.27 16.97 12.95
CA GLY A 138 5.27 17.46 13.91
C GLY A 138 4.32 18.50 13.33
N VAL A 139 4.36 18.75 12.05
CA VAL A 139 3.41 19.62 11.36
C VAL A 139 2.18 18.78 10.98
N PRO A 140 0.99 19.03 11.55
CA PRO A 140 -0.20 18.27 11.24
C PRO A 140 -0.71 18.60 9.83
N ILE A 141 -1.29 17.63 9.17
CA ILE A 141 -2.06 17.81 7.93
C ILE A 141 -3.51 18.08 8.33
N ARG A 142 -4.09 19.17 7.83
CA ARG A 142 -5.45 19.59 8.15
C ARG A 142 -6.35 19.58 6.91
N PRO A 143 -7.67 19.50 7.08
CA PRO A 143 -8.59 19.80 5.98
C PRO A 143 -8.30 21.20 5.42
N GLY A 144 -8.11 21.28 4.11
CA GLY A 144 -7.71 22.50 3.40
C GLY A 144 -6.22 22.57 3.05
N ASP A 145 -5.38 21.73 3.62
CA ASP A 145 -3.96 21.70 3.28
C ASP A 145 -3.71 21.09 1.90
N LYS A 146 -2.70 21.62 1.23
CA LYS A 146 -2.12 21.08 -0.01
C LYS A 146 -0.70 20.60 0.31
N LEU A 147 -0.36 19.39 -0.13
CA LEU A 147 0.99 18.88 -0.02
C LEU A 147 1.72 18.99 -1.36
N TYR A 148 2.99 19.31 -1.26
CA TYR A 148 3.94 19.42 -2.35
C TYR A 148 5.07 18.43 -2.10
N GLN A 149 5.45 17.68 -3.14
CA GLN A 149 6.48 16.66 -3.04
C GLN A 149 7.73 17.07 -3.80
N GLN A 150 8.88 16.90 -3.17
CA GLN A 150 10.19 16.97 -3.80
C GLN A 150 10.83 15.59 -3.72
N ARG A 151 11.13 15.00 -4.85
CA ARG A 151 11.60 13.63 -4.96
C ARG A 151 13.01 13.55 -5.48
N ARG A 152 13.77 12.57 -4.96
CA ARG A 152 15.13 12.28 -5.38
C ARG A 152 15.39 10.79 -5.33
N PHE A 153 15.99 10.25 -6.38
CA PHE A 153 16.59 8.92 -6.32
C PHE A 153 17.79 8.98 -5.38
N HIS A 154 17.75 8.22 -4.29
CA HIS A 154 18.77 8.34 -3.25
C HIS A 154 20.02 7.54 -3.62
N ASP A 155 19.89 6.23 -3.64
CA ASP A 155 20.94 5.27 -4.00
C ASP A 155 20.34 3.88 -4.32
N TYR A 156 21.21 2.94 -4.62
CA TYR A 156 20.87 1.53 -4.69
C TYR A 156 22.05 0.65 -4.26
N LYS A 157 21.75 -0.62 -4.00
CA LYS A 157 22.73 -1.69 -3.82
C LYS A 157 22.27 -2.95 -4.52
N ILE A 158 23.22 -3.75 -5.02
CA ILE A 158 22.96 -5.10 -5.52
C ILE A 158 23.31 -6.10 -4.42
N THR A 159 22.46 -7.09 -4.23
CA THR A 159 22.66 -8.16 -3.25
C THR A 159 22.22 -9.48 -3.87
N GLU A 160 23.00 -10.50 -3.68
CA GLU A 160 22.59 -11.85 -4.06
C GLU A 160 21.48 -12.34 -3.14
N THR A 161 20.33 -12.72 -3.70
CA THR A 161 19.18 -13.22 -2.94
C THR A 161 18.85 -14.66 -3.31
N ARG A 162 18.30 -15.43 -2.36
CA ARG A 162 17.78 -16.77 -2.64
C ARG A 162 16.64 -16.74 -3.63
N PHE A 163 15.87 -15.67 -3.62
CA PHE A 163 14.64 -15.51 -4.39
C PHE A 163 14.92 -15.36 -5.89
N ALA A 164 15.84 -14.47 -6.26
CA ALA A 164 16.02 -14.11 -7.66
C ALA A 164 17.49 -13.84 -8.04
N GLY A 165 18.47 -14.35 -7.26
CA GLY A 165 19.87 -14.06 -7.54
C GLY A 165 20.22 -12.60 -7.36
N PRO A 166 20.91 -11.98 -8.33
CA PRO A 166 21.23 -10.57 -8.30
C PRO A 166 19.97 -9.72 -8.20
N THR A 167 19.83 -9.01 -7.11
CA THR A 167 18.64 -8.22 -6.79
C THR A 167 19.04 -6.81 -6.40
N MET A 168 18.45 -5.81 -7.04
CA MET A 168 18.68 -4.41 -6.72
C MET A 168 17.71 -3.93 -5.63
N PHE A 169 18.26 -3.35 -4.59
CA PHE A 169 17.54 -2.60 -3.57
C PHE A 169 17.79 -1.12 -3.80
N SER A 170 16.83 -0.43 -4.39
CA SER A 170 16.93 1.01 -4.67
C SER A 170 16.15 1.80 -3.64
N ARG A 171 16.67 3.00 -3.28
CA ARG A 171 16.02 3.89 -2.34
C ARG A 171 15.74 5.25 -2.96
N GLY A 172 14.62 5.83 -2.56
CA GLY A 172 14.23 7.16 -3.01
C GLY A 172 13.64 7.99 -1.88
N ASP A 173 13.91 9.28 -1.92
CA ASP A 173 13.45 10.23 -0.91
C ASP A 173 12.32 11.09 -1.46
N THR A 174 11.25 11.24 -0.69
CA THR A 174 10.14 12.17 -0.93
C THR A 174 9.98 13.10 0.26
N LEU A 175 10.28 14.38 0.09
CA LEU A 175 10.01 15.41 1.08
C LEU A 175 8.63 16.01 0.84
N HIS A 176 7.77 15.91 1.85
CA HIS A 176 6.43 16.51 1.84
C HIS A 176 6.44 17.85 2.58
N THR A 177 5.96 18.90 1.91
CA THR A 177 5.76 20.24 2.50
C THR A 177 4.33 20.68 2.29
N ASN A 178 3.80 21.50 3.18
CA ASN A 178 2.47 22.10 2.98
C ASN A 178 2.56 23.40 2.15
N GLN A 179 1.41 24.04 1.89
CA GLN A 179 1.29 25.29 1.14
C GLN A 179 2.04 26.48 1.78
N HIS A 180 2.45 26.38 3.04
CA HIS A 180 3.25 27.38 3.75
C HIS A 180 4.74 27.09 3.73
N GLY A 181 5.18 26.01 3.02
CA GLY A 181 6.56 25.57 2.96
C GLY A 181 7.03 24.84 4.23
N ALA A 182 6.14 24.57 5.18
CA ALA A 182 6.49 23.81 6.36
C ALA A 182 6.69 22.33 6.01
N ARG A 183 7.78 21.73 6.52
CA ARG A 183 8.07 20.30 6.33
C ARG A 183 7.09 19.48 7.16
N VAL A 184 6.35 18.61 6.50
CA VAL A 184 5.39 17.69 7.13
C VAL A 184 6.07 16.37 7.43
N ALA A 185 6.65 15.74 6.41
CA ALA A 185 7.33 14.46 6.53
C ALA A 185 8.40 14.30 5.45
N LEU A 186 9.38 13.43 5.73
CA LEU A 186 10.28 12.85 4.75
C LEU A 186 10.05 11.35 4.71
N GLU A 187 9.80 10.82 3.53
CA GLU A 187 9.75 9.38 3.27
C GLU A 187 11.02 8.94 2.54
N ARG A 188 11.59 7.82 2.95
CA ARG A 188 12.56 7.05 2.19
C ARG A 188 11.98 5.70 1.85
N SER A 189 11.55 5.55 0.62
CA SER A 189 11.04 4.28 0.10
C SER A 189 12.17 3.36 -0.35
N THR A 190 11.94 2.05 -0.28
CA THR A 190 12.84 1.02 -0.80
C THR A 190 12.06 0.17 -1.80
N ALA A 191 12.57 0.06 -3.02
CA ALA A 191 12.08 -0.86 -4.03
C ALA A 191 13.07 -2.01 -4.22
N ILE A 192 12.53 -3.19 -4.51
CA ILE A 192 13.29 -4.41 -4.78
C ILE A 192 13.04 -4.77 -6.23
N ARG A 193 14.11 -4.81 -7.05
CA ARG A 193 14.04 -5.17 -8.47
C ARG A 193 14.86 -6.42 -8.72
N TYR A 194 14.29 -7.34 -9.48
CA TYR A 194 14.90 -8.61 -9.82
C TYR A 194 14.48 -9.08 -11.21
N LEU A 195 15.28 -9.93 -11.83
CA LEU A 195 14.93 -10.56 -13.09
C LEU A 195 13.87 -11.65 -12.86
N VAL A 196 12.76 -11.56 -13.59
CA VAL A 196 11.66 -12.53 -13.50
C VAL A 196 12.13 -13.93 -13.85
N SER A 197 12.92 -14.07 -14.92
CA SER A 197 13.49 -15.33 -15.38
C SER A 197 14.34 -16.03 -14.30
N GLU A 198 15.11 -15.26 -13.52
CA GLU A 198 15.92 -15.83 -12.44
C GLU A 198 15.08 -16.31 -11.25
N ALA A 199 14.01 -15.59 -10.92
CA ALA A 199 13.08 -16.01 -9.87
C ALA A 199 12.30 -17.27 -10.29
N GLU A 200 11.86 -17.36 -11.54
CA GLU A 200 11.20 -18.54 -12.10
C GLU A 200 12.13 -19.77 -12.10
N LYS A 201 13.37 -19.65 -12.58
CA LYS A 201 14.37 -20.74 -12.55
C LYS A 201 14.62 -21.30 -11.16
N ARG A 202 14.54 -20.47 -10.14
CA ARG A 202 14.75 -20.86 -8.74
C ARG A 202 13.52 -21.52 -8.14
N GLY A 203 12.41 -21.63 -8.88
CA GLY A 203 11.17 -22.27 -8.44
C GLY A 203 10.53 -21.66 -7.20
N MET A 204 10.84 -20.40 -6.90
CA MET A 204 10.35 -19.74 -5.69
C MET A 204 8.83 -19.47 -5.72
N TYR A 205 8.20 -19.63 -6.90
CA TYR A 205 6.78 -19.40 -7.12
C TYR A 205 5.92 -20.66 -7.06
N GLU A 206 6.51 -21.82 -7.31
CA GLU A 206 5.76 -23.07 -7.54
C GLU A 206 5.09 -23.64 -6.28
N ASN A 207 5.55 -23.28 -5.09
CA ASN A 207 5.08 -23.87 -3.84
C ASN A 207 4.26 -22.94 -2.94
N GLN A 208 3.87 -21.77 -3.42
CA GLN A 208 3.18 -20.77 -2.59
C GLN A 208 1.67 -20.68 -2.84
N LEU A 209 1.13 -21.41 -3.80
CA LEU A 209 -0.31 -21.44 -4.08
C LEU A 209 -1.05 -22.24 -3.00
N GLY A 210 -1.10 -21.71 -1.79
CA GLY A 210 -1.94 -22.23 -0.73
C GLY A 210 -3.41 -21.87 -0.96
N GLU A 211 -4.31 -22.73 -0.50
CA GLU A 211 -5.73 -22.40 -0.47
C GLU A 211 -5.99 -21.18 0.44
N ILE A 212 -6.97 -20.36 0.04
CA ILE A 212 -7.43 -19.25 0.88
C ILE A 212 -7.98 -19.85 2.19
N LYS A 213 -7.43 -19.42 3.33
CA LYS A 213 -7.92 -19.87 4.64
C LYS A 213 -9.39 -19.50 4.80
N ARG A 214 -10.19 -20.50 5.16
CA ARG A 214 -11.60 -20.32 5.55
C ARG A 214 -11.68 -20.35 7.05
N TRP A 215 -12.17 -19.26 7.60
CA TRP A 215 -12.31 -19.05 9.03
C TRP A 215 -13.64 -19.61 9.52
N THR A 216 -13.63 -20.31 10.64
CA THR A 216 -14.85 -20.73 11.34
C THR A 216 -15.48 -19.55 12.07
N PRO A 217 -16.79 -19.61 12.38
CA PRO A 217 -17.44 -18.56 13.17
C PRO A 217 -16.76 -18.30 14.52
N ALA A 218 -16.26 -19.33 15.18
CA ALA A 218 -15.57 -19.21 16.47
C ALA A 218 -14.21 -18.46 16.31
N GLU A 219 -13.44 -18.77 15.28
CA GLU A 219 -12.19 -18.04 14.99
C GLU A 219 -12.46 -16.57 14.66
N LEU A 220 -13.50 -16.29 13.87
CA LEU A 220 -13.90 -14.91 13.56
C LEU A 220 -14.32 -14.13 14.82
N GLU A 221 -15.01 -14.79 15.75
CA GLU A 221 -15.40 -14.19 17.03
C GLU A 221 -14.16 -13.80 17.87
N GLU A 222 -13.13 -14.64 17.90
CA GLU A 222 -11.87 -14.33 18.60
C GLU A 222 -11.11 -13.17 17.93
N ILE A 223 -11.10 -13.11 16.60
CA ILE A 223 -10.54 -11.98 15.86
C ILE A 223 -11.30 -10.69 16.22
N GLU A 224 -12.62 -10.70 16.23
CA GLU A 224 -13.44 -9.54 16.61
C GLU A 224 -13.21 -9.10 18.05
N LYS A 225 -13.11 -10.05 19.00
CA LYS A 225 -12.79 -9.73 20.41
C LYS A 225 -11.45 -9.00 20.51
N LEU A 226 -10.43 -9.48 19.79
CA LEU A 226 -9.11 -8.84 19.79
C LEU A 226 -9.16 -7.44 19.15
N ARG A 227 -9.88 -7.28 18.04
CA ARG A 227 -10.10 -5.97 17.40
C ARG A 227 -10.78 -5.00 18.36
N HIS A 228 -11.87 -5.41 19.00
CA HIS A 228 -12.56 -4.56 19.98
C HIS A 228 -11.68 -4.22 21.18
N SER A 229 -10.93 -5.18 21.70
CA SER A 229 -9.99 -4.93 22.80
C SER A 229 -8.97 -3.87 22.45
N TRP A 230 -8.41 -3.92 21.23
CA TRP A 230 -7.46 -2.90 20.75
C TRP A 230 -8.15 -1.54 20.60
N ILE A 231 -9.33 -1.46 19.99
CA ILE A 231 -10.09 -0.21 19.84
C ILE A 231 -10.36 0.43 21.20
N LEU A 232 -10.74 -0.36 22.19
CA LEU A 232 -11.05 0.14 23.53
C LEU A 232 -9.80 0.50 24.33
N SER A 233 -8.62 0.02 23.95
CA SER A 233 -7.37 0.26 24.68
C SER A 233 -6.98 1.73 24.77
N ASN A 234 -7.33 2.54 23.75
CA ASN A 234 -7.04 3.98 23.77
C ASN A 234 -8.07 4.83 23.02
N ARG A 235 -9.36 4.50 23.14
CA ARG A 235 -10.45 5.25 22.47
C ARG A 235 -10.51 6.73 22.88
N GLU A 236 -10.08 7.04 24.09
CA GLU A 236 -10.06 8.42 24.62
C GLU A 236 -8.82 9.19 24.17
N GLY A 237 -7.88 8.56 23.47
CA GLY A 237 -6.68 9.18 22.94
C GLY A 237 -5.70 9.64 24.03
N ARG A 238 -5.71 8.99 25.19
CA ARG A 238 -4.79 9.32 26.27
C ARG A 238 -3.35 8.99 25.86
N SER A 239 -2.46 9.90 26.12
CA SER A 239 -1.03 9.71 25.91
C SER A 239 -0.38 9.18 27.18
N PRO A 240 0.38 8.09 27.13
CA PRO A 240 1.23 7.71 28.25
C PRO A 240 2.30 8.78 28.46
N HIS A 241 2.68 9.05 29.71
CA HIS A 241 3.79 9.94 30.01
C HIS A 241 5.12 9.23 29.84
N PHE A 242 6.11 9.94 29.32
CA PHE A 242 7.46 9.39 29.10
C PHE A 242 8.02 8.68 30.34
N GLU A 243 7.83 9.28 31.53
CA GLU A 243 8.35 8.72 32.79
C GLU A 243 7.66 7.40 33.18
N GLU A 244 6.41 7.21 32.81
CA GLU A 244 5.59 6.04 33.18
C GLU A 244 5.95 4.81 32.35
N VAL A 245 6.37 5.03 31.08
CA VAL A 245 6.71 3.95 30.16
C VAL A 245 8.02 3.30 30.53
N LYS A 246 8.09 1.97 30.49
CA LYS A 246 9.26 1.19 30.84
C LYS A 246 9.73 0.34 29.65
N VAL A 247 11.04 0.12 29.57
CA VAL A 247 11.60 -0.89 28.67
C VAL A 247 11.03 -2.26 29.04
N GLY A 248 10.55 -2.98 28.04
CA GLY A 248 9.82 -4.25 28.19
C GLY A 248 8.31 -4.12 28.21
N ASP A 249 7.75 -2.91 28.27
CA ASP A 249 6.30 -2.72 28.17
C ASP A 249 5.80 -3.17 26.80
N ARG A 250 4.72 -3.97 26.80
CA ARG A 250 4.07 -4.42 25.59
C ARG A 250 2.88 -3.55 25.26
N LEU A 251 2.78 -3.16 23.99
CA LEU A 251 1.67 -2.40 23.50
C LEU A 251 0.45 -3.32 23.29
N PRO A 252 -0.79 -2.79 23.37
CA PRO A 252 -2.00 -3.56 23.12
C PRO A 252 -1.97 -4.21 21.73
N ARG A 253 -2.20 -5.51 21.67
CA ARG A 253 -2.21 -6.28 20.43
C ARG A 253 -3.34 -5.85 19.49
N ARG A 254 -3.05 -5.69 18.20
CA ARG A 254 -4.02 -5.36 17.15
C ARG A 254 -4.15 -6.52 16.17
N VAL A 255 -5.30 -6.62 15.50
CA VAL A 255 -5.50 -7.49 14.34
C VAL A 255 -6.25 -6.74 13.25
N ILE A 256 -5.86 -6.97 11.99
CA ILE A 256 -6.57 -6.53 10.78
C ILE A 256 -6.89 -7.76 9.93
N GLY A 257 -8.03 -7.75 9.27
CA GLY A 257 -8.49 -8.85 8.44
C GLY A 257 -9.58 -9.69 9.11
N PRO A 258 -9.99 -10.84 8.53
CA PRO A 258 -9.39 -11.47 7.34
C PRO A 258 -9.44 -10.57 6.10
N HIS A 259 -8.30 -10.51 5.39
CA HIS A 259 -8.17 -9.69 4.20
C HIS A 259 -9.00 -10.25 3.04
N SER A 260 -9.52 -9.37 2.21
CA SER A 260 -10.33 -9.73 1.05
C SER A 260 -9.99 -8.82 -0.14
N ILE A 261 -10.41 -9.23 -1.32
CA ILE A 261 -10.35 -8.36 -2.51
C ILE A 261 -11.05 -7.02 -2.25
N ALA A 262 -12.16 -7.03 -1.50
CA ALA A 262 -12.87 -5.81 -1.15
C ALA A 262 -12.03 -4.88 -0.26
N SER A 263 -11.30 -5.42 0.75
CA SER A 263 -10.42 -4.63 1.60
C SER A 263 -9.26 -4.03 0.78
N PHE A 264 -8.56 -4.84 -0.03
CA PHE A 264 -7.47 -4.37 -0.87
C PHE A 264 -7.91 -3.30 -1.87
N THR A 265 -9.09 -3.46 -2.48
CA THR A 265 -9.65 -2.45 -3.37
C THR A 265 -9.98 -1.16 -2.62
N THR A 266 -10.52 -1.26 -1.39
CA THR A 266 -10.83 -0.11 -0.55
C THR A 266 -9.56 0.65 -0.15
N GLU A 267 -8.53 -0.06 0.29
CA GLU A 267 -7.22 0.48 0.62
C GLU A 267 -6.60 1.19 -0.58
N TYR A 268 -6.57 0.53 -1.73
CA TYR A 268 -6.06 1.11 -2.97
C TYR A 268 -6.80 2.41 -3.35
N ARG A 269 -8.13 2.41 -3.26
CA ARG A 269 -8.95 3.58 -3.60
C ARG A 269 -8.89 4.71 -2.58
N ALA A 270 -8.32 4.48 -1.41
CA ALA A 270 -8.11 5.52 -0.41
C ALA A 270 -6.92 6.44 -0.73
N PHE A 271 -5.98 5.99 -1.54
CA PHE A 271 -4.88 6.84 -2.03
C PHE A 271 -5.41 7.89 -2.99
N LEU A 272 -5.16 9.17 -2.72
CA LEU A 272 -5.68 10.28 -3.54
C LEU A 272 -5.00 10.38 -4.91
N PHE A 273 -3.77 9.85 -5.05
CA PHE A 273 -3.11 9.78 -6.34
C PHE A 273 -3.84 8.84 -7.33
N ASN A 274 -4.71 7.97 -6.83
CA ASN A 274 -5.40 6.98 -7.63
C ASN A 274 -6.60 7.59 -8.34
N ILE A 275 -6.34 8.40 -9.32
CA ILE A 275 -7.35 9.05 -10.17
C ILE A 275 -7.89 8.13 -11.28
N TRP A 276 -7.30 6.95 -11.47
CA TRP A 276 -7.54 6.14 -12.66
C TRP A 276 -8.87 5.40 -12.66
N GLY A 277 -9.41 5.11 -11.51
CA GLY A 277 -10.59 4.25 -11.46
C GLY A 277 -10.33 2.89 -12.10
N THR A 278 -11.23 2.44 -12.95
CA THR A 278 -11.09 1.23 -13.77
C THR A 278 -10.38 1.50 -15.10
N PHE A 279 -10.24 2.75 -15.49
CA PHE A 279 -9.59 3.18 -16.71
C PHE A 279 -8.37 4.04 -16.41
N HIS A 280 -7.40 3.95 -17.29
CA HIS A 280 -6.32 4.89 -17.35
C HIS A 280 -6.74 6.08 -18.22
N TRP A 281 -6.68 7.26 -17.68
CA TRP A 281 -7.03 8.47 -18.38
C TRP A 281 -5.79 9.02 -19.09
N THR A 282 -5.76 8.85 -20.40
CA THR A 282 -4.78 9.50 -21.27
C THR A 282 -5.50 10.46 -22.19
N ALA A 283 -4.93 11.64 -22.38
CA ALA A 283 -5.45 12.58 -23.36
C ALA A 283 -5.29 12.02 -24.77
N PRO A 284 -6.21 12.32 -25.68
CA PRO A 284 -6.00 12.10 -27.09
C PRO A 284 -4.73 12.83 -27.58
N PRO A 285 -4.07 12.35 -28.65
CA PRO A 285 -2.92 13.04 -29.20
C PRO A 285 -3.21 14.52 -29.50
N GLY A 286 -2.34 15.41 -29.03
CA GLY A 286 -2.48 16.86 -29.24
C GLY A 286 -3.38 17.59 -28.23
N VAL A 287 -3.92 16.89 -27.25
CA VAL A 287 -4.63 17.50 -26.10
C VAL A 287 -3.68 17.62 -24.94
N GLU A 288 -3.37 18.83 -24.50
CA GLU A 288 -2.62 19.10 -23.28
C GLU A 288 -3.59 19.48 -22.15
N ASP A 289 -3.86 18.52 -21.28
CA ASP A 289 -4.68 18.72 -20.10
C ASP A 289 -3.95 18.15 -18.87
N PRO A 290 -3.69 18.96 -17.84
CA PRO A 290 -2.95 18.50 -16.65
C PRO A 290 -3.63 17.34 -15.92
N TRP A 291 -4.95 17.20 -16.05
CA TRP A 291 -5.72 16.11 -15.46
C TRP A 291 -5.67 14.81 -16.26
N ILE A 292 -5.71 14.94 -17.59
CA ILE A 292 -5.80 13.81 -18.49
C ILE A 292 -4.41 13.29 -18.87
N ASN A 293 -3.43 14.20 -18.99
CA ASN A 293 -2.07 13.88 -19.40
C ASN A 293 -1.16 13.41 -18.25
N GLN A 294 -1.69 13.22 -17.07
CA GLN A 294 -0.92 12.58 -16.02
C GLN A 294 -0.63 11.15 -16.44
N ASP A 295 0.62 10.89 -16.79
CA ASP A 295 1.08 9.54 -17.07
C ASP A 295 1.33 8.81 -15.74
N PRO A 296 0.39 7.98 -15.29
CA PRO A 296 0.58 7.16 -14.10
C PRO A 296 1.44 5.95 -14.41
N GLY A 297 1.97 5.91 -15.57
CA GLY A 297 2.69 4.78 -16.09
C GLY A 297 3.91 4.35 -15.28
N TRP A 298 4.38 5.18 -14.38
CA TRP A 298 5.41 4.83 -13.42
C TRP A 298 4.87 3.92 -12.29
N VAL A 299 3.58 3.83 -12.08
CA VAL A 299 2.96 3.02 -11.00
C VAL A 299 2.90 1.56 -11.39
N GLU A 300 2.39 1.32 -12.58
CA GLU A 300 2.32 -0.01 -13.14
C GLU A 300 3.29 -0.08 -14.31
N GLY A 301 3.90 -1.15 -14.55
CA GLY A 301 4.77 -1.28 -15.70
C GLY A 301 6.22 -1.06 -15.35
N PHE A 302 6.57 -1.47 -14.16
CA PHE A 302 7.95 -1.78 -13.85
C PHE A 302 8.38 -3.12 -14.47
N ALA A 303 7.45 -3.83 -15.12
CA ALA A 303 7.77 -4.92 -16.00
C ALA A 303 8.12 -4.40 -17.39
N PHE A 304 9.25 -4.83 -17.92
CA PHE A 304 9.74 -4.52 -19.23
C PHE A 304 9.86 -5.82 -20.03
N ASP A 305 9.52 -5.76 -21.33
CA ASP A 305 9.79 -6.86 -22.23
C ASP A 305 11.30 -7.02 -22.53
N GLU A 306 11.64 -8.02 -23.34
CA GLU A 306 13.03 -8.33 -23.67
C GLU A 306 13.72 -7.18 -24.45
N GLU A 307 12.96 -6.39 -25.21
CA GLU A 307 13.45 -5.21 -25.90
C GLU A 307 13.56 -4.01 -24.97
N GLY A 308 13.18 -4.15 -23.69
CA GLY A 308 13.16 -3.11 -22.68
C GLY A 308 12.05 -2.07 -22.92
N ALA A 309 11.03 -2.42 -23.70
CA ALA A 309 9.82 -1.64 -23.77
C ALA A 309 8.92 -1.96 -22.58
N ARG A 310 8.21 -0.94 -22.13
CA ARG A 310 7.32 -1.08 -20.99
C ARG A 310 6.09 -1.89 -21.36
N ILE A 311 5.81 -2.93 -20.58
CA ILE A 311 4.58 -3.72 -20.72
C ILE A 311 3.42 -2.93 -20.14
N ASP A 312 2.40 -2.65 -20.96
CA ASP A 312 1.16 -2.06 -20.49
C ASP A 312 0.24 -3.15 -19.91
N PRO A 313 0.12 -3.28 -18.57
CA PRO A 313 -0.65 -4.33 -17.95
C PRO A 313 -2.14 -4.26 -18.27
N ARG A 314 -2.64 -3.10 -18.69
CA ARG A 314 -4.04 -2.88 -19.04
C ARG A 314 -4.46 -3.55 -20.34
N LYS A 315 -3.51 -3.84 -21.23
CA LYS A 315 -3.76 -4.34 -22.60
C LYS A 315 -3.28 -5.76 -22.81
N ARG A 316 -2.66 -6.37 -21.82
CA ARG A 316 -1.90 -7.60 -21.98
C ARG A 316 -2.74 -8.81 -22.37
N ASP A 317 -3.93 -8.96 -21.82
CA ASP A 317 -4.75 -10.17 -21.93
C ASP A 317 -6.13 -9.91 -22.57
N GLY A 318 -6.30 -8.78 -23.20
CA GLY A 318 -7.55 -8.40 -23.85
C GLY A 318 -8.66 -7.96 -22.89
N LEU A 319 -8.41 -7.96 -21.58
CA LEU A 319 -9.29 -7.42 -20.58
C LEU A 319 -8.73 -6.09 -20.07
N TYR A 320 -9.60 -5.11 -19.94
CA TYR A 320 -9.21 -3.82 -19.36
C TYR A 320 -9.42 -3.85 -17.85
N VAL A 321 -8.43 -4.36 -17.11
CA VAL A 321 -8.54 -4.60 -15.67
C VAL A 321 -7.97 -3.49 -14.78
N GLY A 322 -7.44 -2.43 -15.39
CA GLY A 322 -6.83 -1.32 -14.66
C GLY A 322 -5.44 -1.66 -14.09
N PRO A 323 -4.84 -0.72 -13.34
CA PRO A 323 -3.57 -0.93 -12.66
C PRO A 323 -3.71 -1.87 -11.46
N SER A 324 -2.57 -2.31 -10.90
CA SER A 324 -2.50 -3.08 -9.65
C SER A 324 -3.21 -4.45 -9.69
N ARG A 325 -3.18 -5.10 -10.82
CA ARG A 325 -3.92 -6.33 -11.08
C ARG A 325 -3.60 -7.46 -10.08
N GLY A 326 -2.34 -7.64 -9.74
CA GLY A 326 -1.92 -8.66 -8.77
C GLY A 326 -2.49 -8.47 -7.37
N HIS A 327 -2.89 -7.25 -7.00
CA HIS A 327 -3.51 -6.97 -5.71
C HIS A 327 -4.99 -7.40 -5.64
N ILE A 328 -5.65 -7.58 -6.79
CA ILE A 328 -7.09 -7.86 -6.88
C ILE A 328 -7.44 -9.09 -7.72
N ASP A 329 -6.45 -9.76 -8.29
CA ASP A 329 -6.63 -10.92 -9.15
C ASP A 329 -5.52 -11.94 -8.86
N ALA A 330 -5.92 -13.15 -8.42
CA ALA A 330 -4.99 -14.20 -8.04
C ALA A 330 -4.18 -14.75 -9.21
N GLU A 331 -4.77 -14.82 -10.43
CA GLU A 331 -4.04 -15.25 -11.62
C GLU A 331 -2.92 -14.26 -11.97
N LYS A 332 -3.23 -12.97 -11.88
CA LYS A 332 -2.27 -11.91 -12.14
C LYS A 332 -1.21 -11.76 -11.03
N ALA A 333 -1.57 -12.11 -9.81
CA ALA A 333 -0.61 -12.25 -8.73
C ALA A 333 0.39 -13.38 -9.01
N GLY A 334 -0.09 -14.52 -9.53
CA GLY A 334 0.75 -15.65 -9.93
C GLY A 334 1.77 -15.30 -11.01
N GLU A 335 1.43 -14.43 -11.97
CA GLU A 335 2.35 -13.96 -13.02
C GLU A 335 3.58 -13.21 -12.48
N VAL A 336 3.49 -12.66 -11.29
CA VAL A 336 4.60 -11.96 -10.62
C VAL A 336 5.11 -12.72 -9.37
N GLY A 337 4.74 -13.98 -9.24
CA GLY A 337 5.22 -14.89 -8.22
C GLY A 337 4.57 -14.75 -6.86
N MET A 338 3.40 -14.16 -6.79
CA MET A 338 2.62 -14.09 -5.57
C MET A 338 1.59 -15.22 -5.53
N ALA A 339 1.44 -15.82 -4.35
CA ALA A 339 0.56 -16.98 -4.18
C ALA A 339 -0.91 -16.69 -4.41
N ARG A 340 -1.35 -15.47 -4.09
CA ARG A 340 -2.75 -15.01 -4.13
C ARG A 340 -2.76 -13.50 -4.30
N ALA A 341 -3.94 -12.90 -4.44
CA ALA A 341 -4.10 -11.46 -4.31
C ALA A 341 -3.54 -10.98 -2.96
N TYR A 342 -2.90 -9.81 -2.95
CA TYR A 342 -2.13 -9.33 -1.82
C TYR A 342 -2.26 -7.82 -1.62
N GLY A 343 -2.14 -7.37 -0.35
CA GLY A 343 -2.21 -5.97 0.03
C GLY A 343 -1.03 -5.13 -0.45
N TYR A 344 -1.21 -3.83 -0.46
CA TYR A 344 -0.14 -2.87 -0.78
C TYR A 344 0.91 -2.79 0.32
N GLY A 345 2.18 -2.67 -0.05
CA GLY A 345 3.27 -2.43 0.90
C GLY A 345 3.08 -1.12 1.67
N ALA A 346 2.76 -0.03 0.97
CA ALA A 346 2.50 1.27 1.60
C ALA A 346 1.33 1.24 2.60
N THR A 347 0.32 0.37 2.39
CA THR A 347 -0.75 0.14 3.37
C THR A 347 -0.20 -0.50 4.64
N MET A 348 0.68 -1.50 4.52
CA MET A 348 1.30 -2.13 5.70
C MET A 348 2.15 -1.15 6.51
N GLY A 349 2.85 -0.24 5.86
CA GLY A 349 3.58 0.85 6.51
C GLY A 349 2.65 1.83 7.22
N ALA A 350 1.55 2.20 6.57
CA ALA A 350 0.51 3.02 7.18
C ALA A 350 -0.07 2.36 8.43
N TRP A 351 -0.36 1.05 8.39
CA TRP A 351 -0.83 0.31 9.56
C TRP A 351 0.17 0.35 10.72
N CYS A 352 1.48 0.26 10.45
CA CYS A 352 2.51 0.38 11.49
C CYS A 352 2.45 1.76 12.15
N THR A 353 2.42 2.82 11.37
CA THR A 353 2.37 4.20 11.85
C THR A 353 1.10 4.47 12.66
N ASP A 354 -0.06 4.05 12.16
CA ASP A 354 -1.36 4.23 12.81
C ASP A 354 -1.46 3.46 14.13
N TYR A 355 -0.92 2.25 14.17
CA TYR A 355 -0.88 1.45 15.40
C TYR A 355 -0.05 2.14 16.50
N LEU A 356 1.12 2.65 16.13
CA LEU A 356 2.02 3.34 17.05
C LEU A 356 1.45 4.70 17.49
N ALA A 357 0.86 5.45 16.57
CA ALA A 357 0.21 6.71 16.85
C ALA A 357 -1.02 6.55 17.78
N TYR A 358 -1.78 5.44 17.62
CA TYR A 358 -2.90 5.14 18.49
C TYR A 358 -2.47 4.91 19.93
N TRP A 359 -1.38 4.16 20.13
CA TRP A 359 -0.80 3.97 21.46
C TRP A 359 -0.23 5.26 22.03
N ALA A 360 0.45 6.06 21.20
CA ALA A 360 1.05 7.33 21.64
C ALA A 360 -0.01 8.36 22.11
N GLY A 361 -1.26 8.22 21.65
CA GLY A 361 -2.35 9.13 22.01
C GLY A 361 -2.22 10.50 21.35
N HIS A 362 -3.03 11.47 21.81
CA HIS A 362 -3.16 12.77 21.14
C HIS A 362 -2.01 13.74 21.41
N ASP A 363 -1.34 13.59 22.55
CA ASP A 363 -0.20 14.42 22.92
C ASP A 363 1.14 13.80 22.53
N GLY A 364 1.12 12.51 22.17
CA GLY A 364 2.24 11.81 21.59
C GLY A 364 2.40 12.09 20.09
N LEU A 365 3.55 11.74 19.53
CA LEU A 365 3.87 11.90 18.13
C LEU A 365 4.86 10.83 17.68
N VAL A 366 4.55 10.12 16.64
CA VAL A 366 5.53 9.27 15.96
C VAL A 366 6.53 10.18 15.24
N ARG A 367 7.80 10.12 15.64
CA ARG A 367 8.86 10.94 15.04
C ARG A 367 9.57 10.24 13.91
N HIS A 368 9.76 8.94 14.07
CA HIS A 368 10.45 8.14 13.08
C HIS A 368 9.86 6.73 13.04
N THR A 369 9.74 6.16 11.86
CA THR A 369 9.47 4.73 11.64
C THR A 369 10.40 4.20 10.57
N LYS A 370 10.80 2.94 10.71
CA LYS A 370 11.50 2.19 9.68
C LYS A 370 10.91 0.80 9.60
N ALA A 371 10.21 0.55 8.50
CA ALA A 371 9.51 -0.70 8.23
C ALA A 371 10.19 -1.44 7.07
N ASP A 372 10.64 -2.66 7.34
CA ASP A 372 11.13 -3.59 6.33
C ASP A 372 10.04 -4.63 6.04
N PHE A 373 9.62 -4.75 4.80
CA PHE A 373 8.61 -5.73 4.38
C PHE A 373 9.26 -7.07 4.10
N ARG A 374 8.74 -8.13 4.73
CA ARG A 374 9.26 -9.49 4.68
C ARG A 374 8.35 -10.46 3.97
N GLY A 375 7.08 -10.10 3.85
CA GLY A 375 6.06 -10.85 3.14
C GLY A 375 4.80 -10.03 2.93
N PRO A 376 3.98 -10.37 1.94
CA PRO A 376 2.71 -9.70 1.70
C PRO A 376 1.62 -10.16 2.67
N ALA A 377 0.63 -9.31 2.89
CA ALA A 377 -0.64 -9.70 3.48
C ALA A 377 -1.52 -10.29 2.38
N PHE A 378 -1.81 -11.58 2.44
CA PHE A 378 -2.59 -12.26 1.40
C PHE A 378 -4.09 -12.26 1.67
N GLU A 379 -4.86 -12.40 0.59
CA GLU A 379 -6.30 -12.67 0.70
C GLU A 379 -6.57 -13.90 1.57
N GLY A 380 -7.51 -13.77 2.51
CA GLY A 380 -7.89 -14.78 3.48
C GLY A 380 -7.05 -14.79 4.75
N ASP A 381 -5.90 -14.13 4.78
CA ASP A 381 -5.06 -14.05 5.97
C ASP A 381 -5.52 -12.94 6.93
N VAL A 382 -5.06 -13.00 8.17
CA VAL A 382 -5.14 -11.90 9.13
C VAL A 382 -3.74 -11.39 9.45
N THR A 383 -3.65 -10.12 9.82
CA THR A 383 -2.40 -9.48 10.23
C THR A 383 -2.47 -9.12 11.71
N TYR A 384 -1.59 -9.72 12.51
CA TYR A 384 -1.42 -9.42 13.93
C TYR A 384 -0.26 -8.44 14.15
N PHE A 385 -0.42 -7.56 15.13
CA PHE A 385 0.56 -6.56 15.53
C PHE A 385 1.00 -6.83 16.96
N ASP A 386 2.28 -7.06 17.14
CA ASP A 386 2.90 -7.25 18.43
C ASP A 386 4.08 -6.27 18.57
N ALA A 387 4.07 -5.43 19.61
CA ALA A 387 5.09 -4.42 19.83
C ALA A 387 5.53 -4.34 21.28
N GLU A 388 6.79 -3.90 21.45
CA GLU A 388 7.44 -3.78 22.75
C GLU A 388 8.34 -2.53 22.78
N VAL A 389 8.33 -1.82 23.89
CA VAL A 389 9.27 -0.76 24.18
C VAL A 389 10.64 -1.36 24.43
N VAL A 390 11.63 -0.95 23.66
CA VAL A 390 12.98 -1.52 23.72
C VAL A 390 14.04 -0.57 24.27
N ASP A 391 13.77 0.73 24.23
CA ASP A 391 14.68 1.74 24.76
C ASP A 391 13.95 3.05 25.10
N LYS A 392 14.59 3.90 25.90
CA LYS A 392 14.16 5.27 26.23
C LYS A 392 15.35 6.20 26.09
N MET A 393 15.23 7.21 25.27
CA MET A 393 16.27 8.21 25.00
C MET A 393 15.86 9.56 25.55
N THR A 394 16.62 10.13 26.47
CA THR A 394 16.39 11.48 27.01
C THR A 394 16.90 12.57 26.06
N GLU A 395 17.87 12.23 25.22
CA GLU A 395 18.42 13.10 24.17
C GLU A 395 18.25 12.41 22.81
N SER A 396 17.74 13.13 21.83
CA SER A 396 17.52 12.61 20.49
C SER A 396 17.89 13.63 19.41
N ALA A 397 17.97 13.16 18.16
CA ALA A 397 18.16 14.02 17.00
C ALA A 397 16.99 15.02 16.78
N PHE A 398 15.85 14.78 17.39
CA PHE A 398 14.69 15.68 17.37
C PHE A 398 14.69 16.72 18.48
N GLY A 399 15.66 16.66 19.41
CA GLY A 399 15.76 17.56 20.53
C GLY A 399 14.71 17.35 21.63
N VAL A 400 14.06 16.21 21.65
CA VAL A 400 13.03 15.78 22.61
C VAL A 400 13.30 14.36 23.09
N PRO A 401 12.83 13.99 24.30
CA PRO A 401 12.89 12.60 24.75
C PRO A 401 12.04 11.69 23.86
N LEU A 402 12.52 10.48 23.59
CA LEU A 402 11.87 9.50 22.74
C LEU A 402 11.84 8.12 23.39
N VAL A 403 10.74 7.41 23.12
CA VAL A 403 10.61 5.98 23.41
C VAL A 403 10.85 5.23 22.12
N GLN A 404 11.74 4.23 22.13
CA GLN A 404 11.98 3.37 21.00
C GLN A 404 11.13 2.11 21.13
N VAL A 405 10.40 1.78 20.06
CA VAL A 405 9.49 0.63 19.98
C VAL A 405 9.92 -0.28 18.83
N LYS A 406 9.92 -1.58 19.08
CA LYS A 406 9.97 -2.61 18.04
C LYS A 406 8.58 -3.18 17.81
N LEU A 407 8.14 -3.16 16.57
CA LEU A 407 6.87 -3.68 16.12
C LEU A 407 7.12 -4.82 15.11
N ARG A 408 6.35 -5.88 15.23
CA ARG A 408 6.33 -6.98 14.27
C ARG A 408 4.91 -7.26 13.83
N LEU A 409 4.69 -7.34 12.52
CA LEU A 409 3.46 -7.82 11.92
C LEU A 409 3.65 -9.28 11.50
N THR A 410 2.67 -10.13 11.84
CA THR A 410 2.68 -11.56 11.46
C THR A 410 1.31 -11.97 10.92
N ASN A 411 1.29 -12.99 10.07
CA ASN A 411 0.04 -13.67 9.73
C ASN A 411 -0.37 -14.68 10.82
N GLN A 412 -1.50 -15.37 10.62
CA GLN A 412 -2.02 -16.38 11.54
C GLN A 412 -1.08 -17.57 11.78
N ASP A 413 -0.19 -17.86 10.85
CA ASP A 413 0.78 -18.98 10.92
C ASP A 413 2.11 -18.55 11.54
N GLY A 414 2.22 -17.29 12.01
CA GLY A 414 3.43 -16.72 12.60
C GLY A 414 4.47 -16.25 11.57
N GLY A 415 4.13 -16.32 10.28
CA GLY A 415 4.96 -15.76 9.21
C GLY A 415 5.11 -14.25 9.37
N THR A 416 6.34 -13.74 9.32
CA THR A 416 6.61 -12.31 9.46
C THR A 416 6.27 -11.57 8.19
N LEU A 417 5.40 -10.58 8.27
CA LEU A 417 5.02 -9.67 7.18
C LEU A 417 5.87 -8.40 7.22
N VAL A 418 6.01 -7.79 8.40
CA VAL A 418 6.78 -6.55 8.58
C VAL A 418 7.60 -6.63 9.86
N THR A 419 8.81 -6.09 9.83
CA THR A 419 9.56 -5.68 11.02
C THR A 419 9.71 -4.18 11.00
N CYS A 420 9.31 -3.51 12.09
CA CYS A 420 9.36 -2.07 12.18
C CYS A 420 10.05 -1.63 13.48
N THR A 421 10.86 -0.59 13.38
CA THR A 421 11.36 0.17 14.54
C THR A 421 10.76 1.56 14.49
N ALA A 422 10.47 2.14 15.65
CA ALA A 422 9.91 3.47 15.73
C ALA A 422 10.48 4.25 16.89
N GLU A 423 10.51 5.57 16.74
CA GLU A 423 10.86 6.54 17.76
C GLU A 423 9.64 7.42 18.00
N ILE A 424 9.16 7.44 19.24
CA ILE A 424 7.89 8.06 19.61
C ILE A 424 8.15 9.09 20.69
N GLU A 425 7.76 10.34 20.44
CA GLU A 425 7.69 11.40 21.42
C GLU A 425 6.43 11.22 22.25
N LEU A 426 6.59 11.28 23.56
CA LEU A 426 5.51 11.24 24.55
C LEU A 426 5.55 12.50 25.42
N PRO A 427 4.41 12.92 25.99
CA PRO A 427 4.42 14.01 26.97
C PRO A 427 5.29 13.64 28.17
N TYR A 428 5.90 14.67 28.72
CA TYR A 428 6.83 14.54 29.88
C TYR A 428 6.07 14.55 31.21
#